data_80df254b312141268a55599c6c4b2a6d
#
_entry.id   80df254b312141268a55599c6c4b2a6d
#
_cell.length_a   1.000
_cell.length_b   1.000
_cell.length_c   1.000
_cell.angle_alpha   90.00
_cell.angle_beta   90.00
_cell.angle_gamma   90.00
#
_symmetry.space_group_name_H-M   'P 1'
#
loop_
_entity.id
_entity.type
_entity.pdbx_description
1 polymer ?
#
loop_
_entity_poly.entity_id
_entity_poly.type
_entity_poly.pdbx_seq_one_letter_code
_entity_poly.pdbx_strand_id
1 'polypeptide(L)'
;AVERDEFDAFIAEKVALAEEERLLTSKVWTKDELMERGESFYATNCSACHQANGQGIPPVFPALVDSQIALSDSSRHIEILMEGVQGSAMGAFGDSYSEVDIASVITYTRQAWSNGENGDGVIVTPQDIVAYKNRIDL
;
A
#
# COMPACT_ATOMS: atom_id res chain seq x y z
N ALA A 1 14.45 -9.56 38.51
CA ALA A 1 15.63 -9.30 37.70
C ALA A 1 15.48 -9.92 36.31
N VAL A 2 15.13 -11.22 36.23
CA VAL A 2 14.96 -11.91 34.94
C VAL A 2 13.78 -11.30 34.16
N GLU A 3 12.67 -11.04 34.83
CA GLU A 3 11.49 -10.45 34.20
C GLU A 3 11.76 -9.04 33.66
N ARG A 4 12.57 -8.28 34.39
CA ARG A 4 12.94 -6.93 33.97
C ARG A 4 13.85 -6.97 32.75
N ASP A 5 14.79 -7.90 32.69
CA ASP A 5 15.69 -8.05 31.54
C ASP A 5 14.92 -8.46 30.29
N GLU A 6 13.92 -9.34 30.43
CA GLU A 6 13.06 -9.74 29.33
C GLU A 6 12.22 -8.57 28.83
N PHE A 7 11.69 -7.76 29.74
CA PHE A 7 10.92 -6.56 29.40
C PHE A 7 11.78 -5.53 28.69
N ASP A 8 12.99 -5.28 29.19
CA ASP A 8 13.92 -4.31 28.58
C ASP A 8 14.32 -4.76 27.19
N ALA A 9 14.54 -6.06 26.97
CA ALA A 9 14.85 -6.61 25.66
C ALA A 9 13.68 -6.46 24.69
N PHE A 10 12.45 -6.69 25.17
CA PHE A 10 11.25 -6.53 24.39
C PHE A 10 11.06 -5.07 23.94
N ILE A 11 11.27 -4.11 24.83
CA ILE A 11 11.17 -2.69 24.51
C ILE A 11 12.25 -2.28 23.50
N ALA A 12 13.48 -2.76 23.67
CA ALA A 12 14.57 -2.45 22.75
C ALA A 12 14.25 -2.98 21.34
N GLU A 13 13.69 -4.16 21.23
CA GLU A 13 13.28 -4.75 19.95
C GLU A 13 12.18 -3.91 19.30
N LYS A 14 11.16 -3.49 20.06
CA LYS A 14 10.08 -2.64 19.57
C LYS A 14 10.60 -1.30 19.08
N VAL A 15 11.52 -0.67 19.80
CA VAL A 15 12.12 0.61 19.41
C VAL A 15 12.93 0.44 18.13
N ALA A 16 13.70 -0.63 17.99
CA ALA A 16 14.49 -0.90 16.79
C ALA A 16 13.60 -1.09 15.57
N LEU A 17 12.48 -1.83 15.70
CA LEU A 17 11.52 -2.03 14.61
C LEU A 17 10.85 -0.72 14.20
N ALA A 18 10.47 0.12 15.16
CA ALA A 18 9.87 1.42 14.89
C ALA A 18 10.84 2.36 14.17
N GLU A 19 12.11 2.34 14.52
CA GLU A 19 13.15 3.12 13.83
C GLU A 19 13.37 2.62 12.40
N GLU A 20 13.41 1.30 12.20
CA GLU A 20 13.55 0.71 10.89
C GLU A 20 12.39 1.11 9.98
N GLU A 21 11.15 1.03 10.47
CA GLU A 21 9.98 1.49 9.73
C GLU A 21 10.05 2.96 9.37
N ARG A 22 10.45 3.79 10.32
CA ARG A 22 10.59 5.23 10.09
C ARG A 22 11.64 5.52 9.03
N LEU A 23 12.77 4.83 9.05
CA LEU A 23 13.82 4.99 8.04
C LEU A 23 13.34 4.57 6.66
N LEU A 24 12.61 3.45 6.57
CA LEU A 24 12.03 3.00 5.32
C LEU A 24 11.02 4.01 4.78
N THR A 25 10.18 4.57 5.64
CA THR A 25 9.17 5.54 5.24
C THR A 25 9.80 6.85 4.77
N SER A 26 10.89 7.29 5.41
CA SER A 26 11.56 8.55 5.07
C SER A 26 12.53 8.43 3.87
N LYS A 27 12.84 7.22 3.45
CA LYS A 27 13.71 6.98 2.29
C LYS A 27 13.03 7.51 1.02
N VAL A 28 13.83 8.00 0.08
CA VAL A 28 13.35 8.34 -1.26
C VAL A 28 13.32 7.06 -2.09
N TRP A 29 12.12 6.61 -2.41
CA TRP A 29 11.91 5.38 -3.18
C TRP A 29 11.84 5.68 -4.67
N THR A 30 12.56 4.88 -5.47
CA THR A 30 12.42 4.95 -6.92
C THR A 30 11.17 4.19 -7.37
N LYS A 31 10.70 4.49 -8.58
CA LYS A 31 9.60 3.77 -9.18
C LYS A 31 9.86 2.26 -9.21
N ASP A 32 11.06 1.85 -9.64
CA ASP A 32 11.40 0.45 -9.75
C ASP A 32 11.39 -0.27 -8.41
N GLU A 33 11.88 0.39 -7.36
CA GLU A 33 11.84 -0.17 -6.01
C GLU A 33 10.40 -0.35 -5.51
N LEU A 34 9.55 0.64 -5.75
CA LEU A 34 8.14 0.56 -5.38
C LEU A 34 7.43 -0.54 -6.17
N MET A 35 7.73 -0.66 -7.46
CA MET A 35 7.15 -1.69 -8.31
C MET A 35 7.50 -3.10 -7.83
N GLU A 36 8.76 -3.33 -7.51
CA GLU A 36 9.22 -4.64 -7.04
C GLU A 36 8.52 -5.03 -5.74
N ARG A 37 8.48 -4.11 -4.78
CA ARG A 37 7.83 -4.35 -3.49
C ARG A 37 6.31 -4.50 -3.66
N GLY A 38 5.71 -3.68 -4.50
CA GLY A 38 4.28 -3.71 -4.79
C GLY A 38 3.84 -5.00 -5.47
N GLU A 39 4.67 -5.52 -6.37
CA GLU A 39 4.39 -6.80 -7.02
C GLU A 39 4.28 -7.93 -6.00
N SER A 40 5.22 -8.00 -5.06
CA SER A 40 5.20 -9.01 -4.01
C SER A 40 3.99 -8.86 -3.09
N PHE A 41 3.67 -7.64 -2.71
CA PHE A 41 2.50 -7.36 -1.88
C PHE A 41 1.20 -7.73 -2.59
N TYR A 42 1.10 -7.37 -3.87
CA TYR A 42 -0.08 -7.68 -4.69
C TYR A 42 -0.30 -9.19 -4.81
N ALA A 43 0.75 -9.93 -5.08
CA ALA A 43 0.67 -11.39 -5.22
C ALA A 43 0.15 -12.05 -3.94
N THR A 44 0.51 -11.52 -2.78
CA THR A 44 0.13 -12.08 -1.48
C THR A 44 -1.27 -11.63 -1.04
N ASN A 45 -1.64 -10.38 -1.28
CA ASN A 45 -2.81 -9.77 -0.63
C ASN A 45 -3.96 -9.40 -1.58
N CYS A 46 -3.71 -9.29 -2.86
CA CYS A 46 -4.67 -8.71 -3.81
C CYS A 46 -5.06 -9.67 -4.93
N SER A 47 -4.14 -10.52 -5.37
CA SER A 47 -4.34 -11.33 -6.58
C SER A 47 -5.45 -12.37 -6.44
N ALA A 48 -5.77 -12.81 -5.22
CA ALA A 48 -6.85 -13.77 -5.00
C ALA A 48 -8.20 -13.25 -5.50
N CYS A 49 -8.45 -11.96 -5.36
CA CYS A 49 -9.70 -11.33 -5.79
C CYS A 49 -9.55 -10.62 -7.13
N HIS A 50 -8.48 -9.84 -7.29
CA HIS A 50 -8.27 -9.03 -8.51
C HIS A 50 -7.54 -9.77 -9.61
N GLN A 51 -7.09 -10.98 -9.36
CA GLN A 51 -6.33 -11.84 -10.27
C GLN A 51 -4.92 -11.31 -10.52
N ALA A 52 -4.01 -12.22 -10.89
CA ALA A 52 -2.62 -11.85 -11.16
C ALA A 52 -2.49 -10.87 -12.34
N ASN A 53 -3.42 -10.95 -13.29
CA ASN A 53 -3.45 -10.07 -14.47
C ASN A 53 -4.28 -8.79 -14.24
N GLY A 54 -4.80 -8.57 -13.04
CA GLY A 54 -5.59 -7.39 -12.71
C GLY A 54 -6.98 -7.31 -13.31
N GLN A 55 -7.45 -8.38 -13.93
CA GLN A 55 -8.76 -8.41 -14.61
C GLN A 55 -9.94 -8.56 -13.66
N GLY A 56 -9.67 -9.01 -12.43
CA GLY A 56 -10.74 -9.25 -11.47
C GLY A 56 -11.71 -10.37 -11.88
N ILE A 57 -12.85 -10.39 -11.23
CA ILE A 57 -13.97 -11.30 -11.55
C ILE A 57 -15.24 -10.45 -11.46
N PRO A 58 -15.53 -9.64 -12.49
CA PRO A 58 -16.72 -8.78 -12.45
C PRO A 58 -18.01 -9.61 -12.41
N PRO A 59 -19.05 -9.12 -11.76
CA PRO A 59 -19.15 -7.86 -11.04
C PRO A 59 -18.71 -7.94 -9.57
N VAL A 60 -18.30 -9.11 -9.07
CA VAL A 60 -17.98 -9.34 -7.66
C VAL A 60 -16.67 -8.67 -7.28
N PHE A 61 -15.62 -8.88 -8.07
CA PHE A 61 -14.31 -8.27 -7.86
C PHE A 61 -13.95 -7.41 -9.07
N PRO A 62 -13.79 -6.09 -8.88
CA PRO A 62 -13.56 -5.21 -10.03
C PRO A 62 -12.18 -5.41 -10.64
N ALA A 63 -12.09 -5.14 -11.93
CA ALA A 63 -10.81 -5.10 -12.63
C ALA A 63 -10.03 -3.88 -12.20
N LEU A 64 -8.71 -4.05 -12.05
CA LEU A 64 -7.77 -2.95 -11.82
C LEU A 64 -7.17 -2.46 -13.13
N VAL A 65 -7.08 -3.34 -14.12
CA VAL A 65 -6.67 -2.98 -15.48
C VAL A 65 -7.71 -2.03 -16.07
N ASP A 66 -7.26 -0.91 -16.59
CA ASP A 66 -8.10 0.15 -17.17
C ASP A 66 -9.08 0.79 -16.19
N SER A 67 -8.89 0.58 -14.89
CA SER A 67 -9.71 1.24 -13.87
C SER A 67 -9.42 2.75 -13.87
N GLN A 68 -10.47 3.57 -13.93
CA GLN A 68 -10.32 5.03 -13.90
C GLN A 68 -9.60 5.49 -12.63
N ILE A 69 -9.85 4.82 -11.51
CA ILE A 69 -9.19 5.14 -10.25
C ILE A 69 -7.69 4.86 -10.38
N ALA A 70 -7.31 3.71 -10.91
CA ALA A 70 -5.90 3.35 -11.08
C ALA A 70 -5.21 4.20 -12.14
N LEU A 71 -5.93 4.66 -13.17
CA LEU A 71 -5.34 5.42 -14.26
C LEU A 71 -5.24 6.93 -13.96
N SER A 72 -6.20 7.50 -13.23
CA SER A 72 -6.30 8.97 -13.17
C SER A 72 -6.67 9.54 -11.81
N ASP A 73 -6.94 8.73 -10.79
CA ASP A 73 -7.38 9.25 -9.48
C ASP A 73 -6.59 8.62 -8.33
N SER A 74 -5.36 9.12 -8.14
CA SER A 74 -4.49 8.61 -7.08
C SER A 74 -5.04 8.89 -5.68
N SER A 75 -5.73 10.01 -5.48
CA SER A 75 -6.31 10.36 -4.18
C SER A 75 -7.38 9.35 -3.77
N ARG A 76 -8.26 9.01 -4.69
CA ARG A 76 -9.29 7.99 -4.42
C ARG A 76 -8.68 6.60 -4.24
N HIS A 77 -7.62 6.30 -4.98
CA HIS A 77 -6.91 5.04 -4.87
C HIS A 77 -6.32 4.88 -3.45
N ILE A 78 -5.69 5.94 -2.94
CA ILE A 78 -5.16 5.95 -1.57
C ILE A 78 -6.29 5.74 -0.56
N GLU A 79 -7.39 6.47 -0.71
CA GLU A 79 -8.53 6.35 0.20
C GLU A 79 -9.08 4.93 0.25
N ILE A 80 -9.20 4.26 -0.90
CA ILE A 80 -9.70 2.89 -0.97
C ILE A 80 -8.77 1.93 -0.23
N LEU A 81 -7.47 2.05 -0.42
CA LEU A 81 -6.50 1.18 0.26
C LEU A 81 -6.49 1.45 1.76
N MET A 82 -6.57 2.71 2.18
CA MET A 82 -6.52 3.08 3.59
C MET A 82 -7.79 2.68 4.34
N GLU A 83 -8.95 2.88 3.75
CA GLU A 83 -10.23 2.75 4.43
C GLU A 83 -11.10 1.60 3.94
N GLY A 84 -10.74 0.98 2.83
CA GLY A 84 -11.55 -0.07 2.21
C GLY A 84 -12.78 0.49 1.52
N VAL A 85 -13.64 -0.41 1.06
CA VAL A 85 -14.92 -0.04 0.46
C VAL A 85 -16.02 -0.67 1.30
N GLN A 86 -16.81 0.16 1.95
CA GLN A 86 -17.86 -0.26 2.86
C GLN A 86 -18.90 -1.10 2.11
N GLY A 87 -19.29 -2.23 2.74
CA GLY A 87 -20.26 -3.12 2.13
C GLY A 87 -19.68 -4.09 1.12
N SER A 88 -18.37 -4.12 0.94
CA SER A 88 -17.68 -5.02 0.01
C SER A 88 -16.64 -5.86 0.73
N ALA A 89 -16.05 -6.82 -0.01
CA ALA A 89 -14.95 -7.64 0.50
C ALA A 89 -13.62 -6.88 0.57
N MET A 90 -13.54 -5.69 -0.05
CA MET A 90 -12.34 -4.86 -0.01
C MET A 90 -12.19 -4.21 1.36
N GLY A 91 -11.33 -4.79 2.19
CA GLY A 91 -11.07 -4.30 3.53
C GLY A 91 -10.10 -3.13 3.56
N ALA A 92 -9.98 -2.51 4.74
CA ALA A 92 -9.03 -1.42 4.97
C ALA A 92 -7.65 -1.99 5.25
N PHE A 93 -6.63 -1.43 4.62
CA PHE A 93 -5.23 -1.83 4.83
C PHE A 93 -4.46 -0.80 5.67
N GLY A 94 -5.03 0.38 5.89
CA GLY A 94 -4.32 1.51 6.49
C GLY A 94 -3.73 1.25 7.87
N ASP A 95 -4.42 0.49 8.71
CA ASP A 95 -3.96 0.21 10.08
C ASP A 95 -3.15 -1.08 10.18
N SER A 96 -3.18 -1.92 9.14
CA SER A 96 -2.58 -3.25 9.18
C SER A 96 -1.23 -3.33 8.46
N TYR A 97 -0.94 -2.39 7.58
CA TYR A 97 0.27 -2.41 6.75
C TYR A 97 0.98 -1.06 6.80
N SER A 98 2.27 -1.08 6.50
CA SER A 98 3.10 0.13 6.53
C SER A 98 2.78 1.07 5.37
N GLU A 99 3.16 2.33 5.53
CA GLU A 99 3.06 3.33 4.47
C GLU A 99 3.81 2.90 3.21
N VAL A 100 4.95 2.24 3.39
CA VAL A 100 5.76 1.74 2.27
C VAL A 100 5.02 0.66 1.51
N ASP A 101 4.40 -0.29 2.22
CA ASP A 101 3.65 -1.38 1.57
C ASP A 101 2.44 -0.84 0.80
N ILE A 102 1.71 0.08 1.40
CA ILE A 102 0.52 0.68 0.76
C ILE A 102 0.93 1.49 -0.47
N ALA A 103 1.93 2.36 -0.34
CA ALA A 103 2.44 3.14 -1.46
C ALA A 103 2.94 2.24 -2.60
N SER A 104 3.63 1.16 -2.25
CA SER A 104 4.19 0.22 -3.22
C SER A 104 3.11 -0.49 -4.01
N VAL A 105 2.06 -1.00 -3.36
CA VAL A 105 1.00 -1.72 -4.07
C VAL A 105 0.16 -0.78 -4.91
N ILE A 106 -0.08 0.44 -4.45
CA ILE A 106 -0.79 1.43 -5.26
C ILE A 106 0.02 1.76 -6.52
N THR A 107 1.30 2.05 -6.36
CA THR A 107 2.18 2.33 -7.51
C THR A 107 2.21 1.14 -8.46
N TYR A 108 2.32 -0.08 -7.93
CA TYR A 108 2.30 -1.29 -8.76
C TYR A 108 1.01 -1.37 -9.59
N THR A 109 -0.15 -1.25 -8.97
CA THR A 109 -1.42 -1.37 -9.69
C THR A 109 -1.69 -0.22 -10.64
N ARG A 110 -1.06 0.94 -10.42
CA ARG A 110 -1.13 2.07 -11.34
C ARG A 110 -0.24 1.92 -12.56
N GLN A 111 0.82 1.12 -12.46
CA GLN A 111 1.83 1.01 -13.53
C GLN A 111 1.88 -0.37 -14.17
N ALA A 112 1.34 -1.40 -13.53
CA ALA A 112 1.37 -2.76 -14.03
C ALA A 112 0.42 -2.95 -15.21
N TRP A 113 0.62 -4.04 -15.93
CA TRP A 113 -0.17 -4.42 -17.10
C TRP A 113 -0.13 -3.30 -18.13
N SER A 114 -1.26 -2.92 -18.67
CA SER A 114 -1.35 -1.78 -19.60
C SER A 114 -1.55 -0.44 -18.90
N ASN A 115 -1.71 -0.44 -17.57
CA ASN A 115 -2.02 0.78 -16.83
C ASN A 115 -0.89 1.82 -16.91
N GLY A 116 0.36 1.38 -16.98
CA GLY A 116 1.48 2.30 -17.09
C GLY A 116 1.45 3.13 -18.36
N GLU A 117 0.97 2.56 -19.46
CA GLU A 117 0.85 3.26 -20.74
C GLU A 117 -0.41 4.15 -20.80
N ASN A 118 -1.49 3.71 -20.17
CA ASN A 118 -2.79 4.36 -20.28
C ASN A 118 -3.09 5.32 -19.15
N GLY A 119 -2.30 5.31 -18.08
CA GLY A 119 -2.54 6.12 -16.90
C GLY A 119 -1.82 7.46 -16.93
N ASP A 120 -1.99 8.22 -15.85
CA ASP A 120 -1.43 9.56 -15.69
C ASP A 120 0.06 9.57 -15.32
N GLY A 121 0.65 8.41 -15.07
CA GLY A 121 2.06 8.30 -14.70
C GLY A 121 2.39 8.70 -13.27
N VAL A 122 1.39 9.03 -12.46
CA VAL A 122 1.61 9.45 -11.08
C VAL A 122 2.04 8.26 -10.23
N ILE A 123 3.15 8.43 -9.53
CA ILE A 123 3.70 7.45 -8.58
C ILE A 123 3.25 7.86 -7.18
N VAL A 124 2.73 6.90 -6.42
CA VAL A 124 2.36 7.14 -5.03
C VAL A 124 3.52 6.73 -4.13
N THR A 125 4.00 7.66 -3.32
CA THR A 125 5.16 7.46 -2.44
C THR A 125 4.71 7.23 -0.99
N PRO A 126 5.59 6.68 -0.13
CA PRO A 126 5.28 6.57 1.30
C PRO A 126 4.90 7.91 1.93
N GLN A 127 5.50 9.01 1.46
CA GLN A 127 5.20 10.35 1.95
C GLN A 127 3.77 10.76 1.63
N ASP A 128 3.23 10.31 0.50
CA ASP A 128 1.83 10.55 0.14
C ASP A 128 0.88 9.86 1.12
N ILE A 129 1.24 8.67 1.58
CA ILE A 129 0.45 7.95 2.58
C ILE A 129 0.51 8.64 3.94
N VAL A 130 1.69 9.11 4.34
CA VAL A 130 1.85 9.90 5.57
C VAL A 130 1.00 11.15 5.50
N ALA A 131 1.00 11.85 4.37
CA ALA A 131 0.18 13.04 4.18
C ALA A 131 -1.31 12.73 4.29
N TYR A 132 -1.75 11.61 3.75
CA TYR A 132 -3.13 11.17 3.88
C TYR A 132 -3.51 10.96 5.35
N LYS A 133 -2.66 10.27 6.11
CA LYS A 133 -2.91 10.03 7.53
C LYS A 133 -3.00 11.34 8.31
N ASN A 134 -2.12 12.29 8.00
CA ASN A 134 -2.03 13.55 8.73
C ASN A 134 -3.21 14.49 8.44
N ARG A 135 -3.88 14.37 7.29
CA ARG A 135 -5.03 15.21 6.96
C ARG A 135 -6.20 15.05 7.94
N ILE A 136 -6.26 13.90 8.60
CA ILE A 136 -7.33 13.60 9.56
C ILE A 136 -7.15 14.39 10.86
N ASP A 137 -5.92 14.81 11.13
CA ASP A 137 -5.57 15.57 12.35
C ASP A 137 -5.83 17.07 12.20
N LEU A 138 -6.26 17.51 11.03
CA LEU A 138 -6.61 18.89 10.78
C LEU A 138 -8.08 19.17 11.12
#